data_f6af74cdb30694a97be4b070079856d8
#
_entry.id   f6af74cdb30694a97be4b070079856d8
#
_cell.length_a   1.000
_cell.length_b   1.000
_cell.length_c   1.000
_cell.angle_alpha   90.00
_cell.angle_beta   90.00
_cell.angle_gamma   90.00
#
_symmetry.space_group_name_H-M   'P 1'
#
loop_
_entity.id
_entity.type
_entity.pdbx_description
1 polymer ?
#
loop_
_entity_poly.entity_id
_entity_poly.type
_entity_poly.pdbx_seq_one_letter_code
_entity_poly.pdbx_strand_id
1 'polypeptide(L)'
;MPEENMTGKTYDIVIDEKTANSYVGKMLDLKQGQALSFSWEKTAMAMKNWTSMVSMAVKPVQGTLNGMLIFGTNFLRASSNSMSEWWFGVKSSDFTLKEFILAHADVMQMMKDKVVGSESKLFNLARSMQFLTDNYDYKNMSEDLLTAKNSWFSSSILYIFHSMFESYGQYVLLAAMMRKQQVQVGDQVKSMYELYNENGEYTGPVRGVIQDKLGNTTELKELDAMEIQRMKRVSEKLHGSYRKDERVMAELNVVGQVLFQFKKYLPGLIKNNWRGTYEDMYLGKYVLKVDEQGVPIRPDGMDMYEWEEMQVTGRVRLLLGFLTATAQRFISPDSKYRMDQLEWKNLSEQQKQELVNVFQTFAFMAVALLFFAGFDDKEKETAWY
;
A
#
# COMPACT_ATOMS: atom_id res chain seq x y z
N MET A 1 2.54 3.20 -36.12
CA MET A 1 1.57 2.18 -36.55
C MET A 1 0.27 2.49 -35.88
N PRO A 2 -0.84 2.64 -36.59
CA PRO A 2 -2.10 2.93 -35.94
C PRO A 2 -2.48 1.74 -35.10
N GLU A 3 -2.81 2.01 -33.84
CA GLU A 3 -3.47 1.12 -32.91
C GLU A 3 -4.88 0.78 -33.45
N GLU A 4 -4.95 -0.11 -34.43
CA GLU A 4 -6.19 -0.82 -34.67
C GLU A 4 -6.39 -1.80 -33.53
N ASN A 5 -6.91 -1.25 -32.46
CA ASN A 5 -7.31 -1.96 -31.28
C ASN A 5 -8.24 -3.11 -31.65
N MET A 6 -7.82 -4.33 -31.30
CA MET A 6 -8.75 -5.47 -31.22
C MET A 6 -9.85 -5.26 -30.16
N THR A 7 -9.72 -4.21 -29.35
CA THR A 7 -10.65 -3.73 -28.34
C THR A 7 -11.75 -2.95 -29.02
N GLY A 8 -12.93 -3.52 -29.11
CA GLY A 8 -14.14 -2.85 -29.59
C GLY A 8 -14.83 -3.48 -30.79
N LYS A 9 -14.27 -4.52 -31.42
CA LYS A 9 -15.04 -5.26 -32.45
C LYS A 9 -16.14 -6.07 -31.77
N THR A 10 -17.36 -5.66 -32.02
CA THR A 10 -18.55 -6.44 -31.71
C THR A 10 -18.85 -7.36 -32.89
N TYR A 11 -19.08 -8.61 -32.58
CA TYR A 11 -19.51 -9.61 -33.55
C TYR A 11 -20.97 -9.90 -33.25
N ASP A 12 -21.83 -9.67 -34.25
CA ASP A 12 -23.24 -10.03 -34.14
C ASP A 12 -23.44 -11.48 -34.57
N ILE A 13 -23.83 -12.31 -33.62
CA ILE A 13 -24.17 -13.71 -33.84
C ILE A 13 -25.68 -13.79 -33.95
N VAL A 14 -26.17 -14.13 -35.09
CA VAL A 14 -27.61 -14.38 -35.30
C VAL A 14 -27.95 -15.79 -34.80
N ILE A 15 -28.85 -15.88 -33.86
CA ILE A 15 -29.26 -17.15 -33.26
C ILE A 15 -30.07 -17.94 -34.29
N ASP A 16 -29.58 -19.12 -34.64
CA ASP A 16 -30.28 -20.07 -35.48
C ASP A 16 -31.35 -20.85 -34.69
N GLU A 17 -32.23 -21.50 -35.41
CA GLU A 17 -33.34 -22.29 -34.83
C GLU A 17 -32.82 -23.40 -33.91
N LYS A 18 -31.72 -24.03 -34.26
CA LYS A 18 -31.11 -25.13 -33.49
C LYS A 18 -30.59 -24.65 -32.15
N THR A 19 -29.95 -23.50 -32.14
CA THR A 19 -29.43 -22.87 -30.90
C THR A 19 -30.60 -22.39 -30.03
N ALA A 20 -31.61 -21.75 -30.58
CA ALA A 20 -32.76 -21.29 -29.82
C ALA A 20 -33.53 -22.46 -29.16
N ASN A 21 -33.64 -23.60 -29.83
CA ASN A 21 -34.32 -24.79 -29.30
C ASN A 21 -33.44 -25.64 -28.37
N SER A 22 -32.15 -25.34 -28.25
CA SER A 22 -31.26 -26.03 -27.34
C SER A 22 -31.61 -25.78 -25.87
N TYR A 23 -31.14 -26.65 -24.97
CA TYR A 23 -31.30 -26.44 -23.52
C TYR A 23 -30.78 -25.08 -23.05
N VAL A 24 -29.60 -24.68 -23.56
CA VAL A 24 -28.98 -23.39 -23.27
C VAL A 24 -29.79 -22.24 -23.85
N GLY A 25 -30.29 -22.37 -25.09
CA GLY A 25 -31.14 -21.38 -25.73
C GLY A 25 -32.43 -21.12 -24.95
N LYS A 26 -33.05 -22.17 -24.47
CA LYS A 26 -34.28 -22.08 -23.62
C LYS A 26 -33.97 -21.50 -22.24
N MET A 27 -32.84 -21.86 -21.65
CA MET A 27 -32.44 -21.33 -20.34
C MET A 27 -32.12 -19.83 -20.39
N LEU A 28 -31.59 -19.35 -21.51
CA LEU A 28 -31.25 -17.94 -21.73
C LEU A 28 -32.35 -17.15 -22.49
N ASP A 29 -33.50 -17.76 -22.74
CA ASP A 29 -34.63 -17.17 -23.49
C ASP A 29 -34.21 -16.59 -24.85
N LEU A 30 -33.35 -17.32 -25.58
CA LEU A 30 -32.86 -16.90 -26.88
C LEU A 30 -33.91 -17.20 -27.97
N LYS A 31 -34.20 -16.19 -28.81
CA LYS A 31 -35.16 -16.32 -29.90
C LYS A 31 -34.43 -16.48 -31.23
N GLN A 32 -35.01 -17.30 -32.11
CA GLN A 32 -34.53 -17.43 -33.49
C GLN A 32 -34.51 -16.07 -34.18
N GLY A 33 -33.42 -15.76 -34.89
CA GLY A 33 -33.23 -14.48 -35.56
C GLY A 33 -32.76 -13.35 -34.64
N GLN A 34 -32.64 -13.59 -33.34
CA GLN A 34 -32.07 -12.62 -32.41
C GLN A 34 -30.58 -12.43 -32.66
N ALA A 35 -30.13 -11.18 -32.84
CA ALA A 35 -28.73 -10.86 -32.89
C ALA A 35 -28.18 -10.68 -31.48
N LEU A 36 -27.19 -11.48 -31.13
CA LEU A 36 -26.39 -11.30 -29.92
C LEU A 36 -25.08 -10.61 -30.27
N SER A 37 -24.89 -9.42 -29.77
CA SER A 37 -23.63 -8.70 -29.93
C SER A 37 -22.60 -9.26 -28.96
N PHE A 38 -21.57 -9.90 -29.50
CA PHE A 38 -20.46 -10.46 -28.75
C PHE A 38 -19.25 -9.53 -28.82
N SER A 39 -18.75 -9.13 -27.67
CA SER A 39 -17.51 -8.39 -27.55
C SER A 39 -16.51 -9.18 -26.71
N TRP A 40 -15.35 -9.47 -27.26
CA TRP A 40 -14.28 -10.13 -26.53
C TRP A 40 -13.90 -9.39 -25.25
N GLU A 41 -13.92 -8.08 -25.30
CA GLU A 41 -13.63 -7.24 -24.15
C GLU A 41 -14.66 -7.42 -23.03
N LYS A 42 -15.96 -7.34 -23.38
CA LYS A 42 -17.05 -7.57 -22.41
C LYS A 42 -17.02 -8.98 -21.83
N THR A 43 -16.74 -9.98 -22.66
CA THR A 43 -16.65 -11.38 -22.22
C THR A 43 -15.46 -11.60 -21.31
N ALA A 44 -14.28 -11.08 -21.66
CA ALA A 44 -13.11 -11.16 -20.80
C ALA A 44 -13.32 -10.42 -19.49
N MET A 45 -13.97 -9.26 -19.52
CA MET A 45 -14.33 -8.52 -18.32
C MET A 45 -15.33 -9.30 -17.44
N ALA A 46 -16.34 -9.93 -18.05
CA ALA A 46 -17.29 -10.81 -17.35
C ALA A 46 -16.59 -12.03 -16.72
N MET A 47 -15.70 -12.69 -17.47
CA MET A 47 -14.89 -13.81 -16.95
C MET A 47 -13.97 -13.36 -15.81
N LYS A 48 -13.29 -12.24 -15.97
CA LYS A 48 -12.47 -11.63 -14.94
C LYS A 48 -13.28 -11.38 -13.67
N ASN A 49 -14.43 -10.74 -13.81
CA ASN A 49 -15.30 -10.41 -12.70
C ASN A 49 -15.86 -11.68 -12.01
N TRP A 50 -16.27 -12.66 -12.78
CA TRP A 50 -16.70 -13.97 -12.27
C TRP A 50 -15.59 -14.67 -11.49
N THR A 51 -14.39 -14.75 -12.05
CA THR A 51 -13.25 -15.40 -11.40
C THR A 51 -12.85 -14.67 -10.13
N SER A 52 -12.87 -13.32 -10.13
CA SER A 52 -12.65 -12.52 -8.92
C SER A 52 -13.72 -12.79 -7.86
N MET A 53 -14.98 -12.84 -8.26
CA MET A 53 -16.09 -13.12 -7.35
C MET A 53 -15.92 -14.50 -6.69
N VAL A 54 -15.68 -15.55 -7.49
CA VAL A 54 -15.54 -16.91 -6.98
C VAL A 54 -14.31 -17.07 -6.10
N SER A 55 -13.17 -16.47 -6.48
CA SER A 55 -11.91 -16.68 -5.75
C SER A 55 -11.77 -15.79 -4.51
N MET A 56 -12.36 -14.60 -4.51
CA MET A 56 -12.20 -13.65 -3.39
C MET A 56 -13.47 -13.51 -2.54
N ALA A 57 -14.63 -13.33 -3.18
CA ALA A 57 -15.87 -13.00 -2.47
C ALA A 57 -16.52 -14.20 -1.79
N VAL A 58 -16.52 -15.36 -2.46
CA VAL A 58 -17.21 -16.57 -1.95
C VAL A 58 -16.37 -17.31 -0.91
N LYS A 59 -15.06 -17.03 -0.80
CA LYS A 59 -14.17 -17.70 0.14
C LYS A 59 -13.84 -16.78 1.34
N PRO A 60 -14.59 -16.85 2.46
CA PRO A 60 -14.29 -16.06 3.65
C PRO A 60 -12.90 -16.34 4.22
N VAL A 61 -12.39 -17.57 4.04
CA VAL A 61 -11.01 -17.95 4.42
C VAL A 61 -9.98 -17.09 3.70
N GLN A 62 -10.19 -16.77 2.42
CA GLN A 62 -9.27 -15.92 1.65
C GLN A 62 -9.21 -14.49 2.21
N GLY A 63 -10.37 -13.94 2.60
CA GLY A 63 -10.43 -12.63 3.26
C GLY A 63 -9.68 -12.60 4.58
N THR A 64 -9.83 -13.65 5.39
CA THR A 64 -9.10 -13.80 6.66
C THR A 64 -7.59 -13.93 6.45
N LEU A 65 -7.17 -14.74 5.48
CA LEU A 65 -5.74 -14.87 5.13
C LEU A 65 -5.13 -13.54 4.67
N ASN A 66 -5.84 -12.79 3.84
CA ASN A 66 -5.39 -11.46 3.43
C ASN A 66 -5.29 -10.51 4.63
N GLY A 67 -6.26 -10.56 5.56
CA GLY A 67 -6.18 -9.81 6.81
C GLY A 67 -4.95 -10.17 7.65
N MET A 68 -4.65 -11.45 7.77
CA MET A 68 -3.43 -11.92 8.47
C MET A 68 -2.16 -11.45 7.77
N LEU A 69 -2.12 -11.44 6.43
CA LEU A 69 -0.99 -10.94 5.66
C LEU A 69 -0.81 -9.43 5.86
N ILE A 70 -1.88 -8.64 5.81
CA ILE A 70 -1.84 -7.19 6.05
C ILE A 70 -1.35 -6.90 7.48
N PHE A 71 -1.92 -7.58 8.46
CA PHE A 71 -1.45 -7.47 9.85
C PHE A 71 0.02 -7.85 9.97
N GLY A 72 0.41 -9.00 9.41
CA GLY A 72 1.78 -9.51 9.43
C GLY A 72 2.80 -8.56 8.78
N THR A 73 2.46 -7.98 7.62
CA THR A 73 3.35 -7.00 6.95
C THR A 73 3.51 -5.72 7.75
N ASN A 74 2.42 -5.20 8.32
CA ASN A 74 2.47 -4.02 9.19
C ASN A 74 3.25 -4.29 10.48
N PHE A 75 3.04 -5.45 11.11
CA PHE A 75 3.77 -5.88 12.29
C PHE A 75 5.27 -6.05 12.02
N LEU A 76 5.63 -6.73 10.92
CA LEU A 76 7.03 -6.89 10.53
C LEU A 76 7.69 -5.53 10.27
N ARG A 77 6.99 -4.59 9.61
CA ARG A 77 7.50 -3.23 9.41
C ARG A 77 7.70 -2.50 10.72
N ALA A 78 6.71 -2.52 11.61
CA ALA A 78 6.76 -1.89 12.93
C ALA A 78 7.90 -2.45 13.80
N SER A 79 8.04 -3.78 13.83
CA SER A 79 9.08 -4.48 14.57
C SER A 79 10.48 -4.15 14.03
N SER A 80 10.65 -4.17 12.71
CA SER A 80 11.90 -3.83 12.04
C SER A 80 12.32 -2.39 12.30
N ASN A 81 11.38 -1.46 12.23
CA ASN A 81 11.64 -0.07 12.53
C ASN A 81 12.07 0.12 14.00
N SER A 82 11.42 -0.59 14.94
CA SER A 82 11.82 -0.59 16.35
C SER A 82 13.23 -1.16 16.56
N MET A 83 13.57 -2.25 15.88
CA MET A 83 14.91 -2.83 15.92
C MET A 83 15.96 -1.88 15.32
N SER A 84 15.63 -1.21 14.22
CA SER A 84 16.50 -0.20 13.61
C SER A 84 16.79 0.94 14.55
N GLU A 85 15.78 1.43 15.26
CA GLU A 85 15.97 2.51 16.23
C GLU A 85 16.80 2.06 17.45
N TRP A 86 16.52 0.87 17.96
CA TRP A 86 17.14 0.39 19.20
C TRP A 86 18.58 -0.11 19.00
N TRP A 87 18.84 -0.89 17.94
CA TRP A 87 20.17 -1.49 17.75
C TRP A 87 21.11 -0.63 16.91
N PHE A 88 20.58 0.13 15.97
CA PHE A 88 21.41 0.87 15.01
C PHE A 88 21.27 2.38 15.15
N GLY A 89 20.38 2.88 16.04
CA GLY A 89 20.14 4.31 16.23
C GLY A 89 19.52 4.99 14.99
N VAL A 90 18.98 4.21 14.04
CA VAL A 90 18.41 4.71 12.80
C VAL A 90 16.94 5.07 13.05
N LYS A 91 16.64 6.36 13.14
CA LYS A 91 15.28 6.85 13.38
C LYS A 91 14.37 6.52 12.21
N SER A 92 13.26 5.87 12.50
CA SER A 92 12.21 5.63 11.50
C SER A 92 11.30 6.84 11.36
N SER A 93 11.05 7.23 10.11
CA SER A 93 10.05 8.26 9.79
C SER A 93 8.62 7.71 9.71
N ASP A 94 8.45 6.39 9.66
CA ASP A 94 7.14 5.78 9.45
C ASP A 94 6.40 5.56 10.77
N PHE A 95 6.67 4.44 11.44
CA PHE A 95 6.09 4.06 12.74
C PHE A 95 6.88 2.91 13.35
N THR A 96 6.81 2.75 14.66
CA THR A 96 7.43 1.66 15.40
C THR A 96 6.39 0.76 16.05
N LEU A 97 6.84 -0.28 16.74
CA LEU A 97 5.94 -1.22 17.40
C LEU A 97 5.07 -0.54 18.47
N LYS A 98 5.58 0.49 19.12
CA LYS A 98 4.84 1.28 20.13
C LYS A 98 3.62 1.96 19.48
N GLU A 99 3.85 2.72 18.42
CA GLU A 99 2.78 3.43 17.72
C GLU A 99 1.81 2.45 17.06
N PHE A 100 2.31 1.33 16.53
CA PHE A 100 1.49 0.27 15.94
C PHE A 100 0.50 -0.33 16.96
N ILE A 101 0.95 -0.66 18.18
CA ILE A 101 0.06 -1.19 19.23
C ILE A 101 -0.98 -0.15 19.64
N LEU A 102 -0.58 1.11 19.84
CA LEU A 102 -1.52 2.18 20.18
C LEU A 102 -2.55 2.43 19.08
N ALA A 103 -2.14 2.34 17.81
CA ALA A 103 -3.04 2.49 16.67
C ALA A 103 -4.15 1.43 16.62
N HIS A 104 -3.86 0.19 17.06
CA HIS A 104 -4.91 -0.82 17.20
C HIS A 104 -5.99 -0.41 18.19
N ALA A 105 -5.62 0.21 19.32
CA ALA A 105 -6.59 0.72 20.28
C ALA A 105 -7.46 1.83 19.67
N ASP A 106 -6.88 2.73 18.87
CA ASP A 106 -7.61 3.78 18.17
C ASP A 106 -8.62 3.21 17.16
N VAL A 107 -8.21 2.20 16.40
CA VAL A 107 -9.10 1.54 15.42
C VAL A 107 -10.23 0.79 16.13
N MET A 108 -9.95 0.11 17.24
CA MET A 108 -10.97 -0.55 18.03
C MET A 108 -11.96 0.46 18.62
N GLN A 109 -11.49 1.62 19.08
CA GLN A 109 -12.36 2.71 19.52
C GLN A 109 -13.22 3.23 18.35
N MET A 110 -12.64 3.48 17.19
CA MET A 110 -13.36 3.87 15.98
C MET A 110 -14.48 2.87 15.61
N MET A 111 -14.19 1.58 15.68
CA MET A 111 -15.19 0.55 15.38
C MET A 111 -16.33 0.58 16.38
N LYS A 112 -16.03 0.74 17.68
CA LYS A 112 -17.01 0.91 18.73
C LYS A 112 -17.90 2.14 18.52
N ASP A 113 -17.29 3.29 18.21
CA ASP A 113 -17.99 4.54 17.96
C ASP A 113 -18.96 4.41 16.79
N LYS A 114 -18.54 3.74 15.71
CA LYS A 114 -19.39 3.46 14.55
C LYS A 114 -20.59 2.55 14.86
N VAL A 115 -20.38 1.52 15.70
CA VAL A 115 -21.47 0.62 16.13
C VAL A 115 -22.50 1.39 16.96
N VAL A 116 -22.05 2.34 17.78
CA VAL A 116 -22.93 3.19 18.61
C VAL A 116 -23.54 4.36 17.82
N GLY A 117 -23.06 4.61 16.58
CA GLY A 117 -23.53 5.72 15.74
C GLY A 117 -22.94 7.07 16.13
N SER A 118 -21.82 7.08 16.88
CA SER A 118 -21.12 8.29 17.25
C SER A 118 -20.06 8.71 16.20
N GLU A 119 -19.68 9.99 16.24
CA GLU A 119 -18.56 10.52 15.47
C GLU A 119 -17.25 9.83 15.89
N SER A 120 -16.39 9.57 14.91
CA SER A 120 -15.08 8.95 15.14
C SER A 120 -13.98 9.77 14.50
N LYS A 121 -13.05 10.23 15.34
CA LYS A 121 -11.86 10.97 14.96
C LYS A 121 -11.09 10.31 13.82
N LEU A 122 -10.71 9.06 13.99
CA LEU A 122 -9.88 8.35 12.99
C LEU A 122 -10.61 8.18 11.66
N PHE A 123 -11.91 7.93 11.69
CA PHE A 123 -12.73 7.84 10.49
C PHE A 123 -12.81 9.18 9.75
N ASN A 124 -13.04 10.28 10.47
CA ASN A 124 -13.12 11.62 9.90
C ASN A 124 -11.77 12.05 9.32
N LEU A 125 -10.66 11.75 10.00
CA LEU A 125 -9.29 11.97 9.50
C LEU A 125 -9.03 11.19 8.21
N ALA A 126 -9.30 9.90 8.18
CA ALA A 126 -9.08 9.08 6.99
C ALA A 126 -9.91 9.57 5.79
N ARG A 127 -11.12 10.07 6.07
CA ARG A 127 -12.01 10.64 5.04
C ARG A 127 -11.50 11.99 4.54
N SER A 128 -11.11 12.91 5.42
CA SER A 128 -10.59 14.24 5.04
C SER A 128 -9.31 14.14 4.23
N MET A 129 -8.42 13.21 4.58
CA MET A 129 -7.16 12.93 3.88
C MET A 129 -7.35 12.06 2.64
N GLN A 130 -8.56 11.56 2.39
CA GLN A 130 -8.84 10.60 1.30
C GLN A 130 -7.90 9.39 1.35
N PHE A 131 -7.54 8.93 2.55
CA PHE A 131 -6.54 7.89 2.73
C PHE A 131 -6.98 6.52 2.22
N LEU A 132 -8.29 6.24 2.29
CA LEU A 132 -8.89 4.96 1.88
C LEU A 132 -9.46 4.96 0.46
N THR A 133 -9.41 6.08 -0.25
CA THR A 133 -10.06 6.20 -1.57
C THR A 133 -9.33 5.46 -2.69
N ASP A 134 -8.12 4.99 -2.44
CA ASP A 134 -7.36 4.23 -3.44
C ASP A 134 -7.84 2.77 -3.59
N ASN A 135 -8.82 2.33 -2.76
CA ASN A 135 -9.58 1.08 -2.97
C ASN A 135 -10.65 1.19 -4.07
N TYR A 136 -10.48 2.15 -4.96
CA TYR A 136 -11.42 2.44 -6.04
C TYR A 136 -11.65 1.25 -6.99
N ASP A 137 -10.68 0.35 -7.12
CA ASP A 137 -10.81 -0.83 -7.97
C ASP A 137 -11.83 -1.86 -7.42
N TYR A 138 -11.94 -2.00 -6.09
CA TYR A 138 -12.96 -2.87 -5.50
C TYR A 138 -14.35 -2.28 -5.67
N LYS A 139 -14.50 -0.96 -5.56
CA LYS A 139 -15.76 -0.28 -5.77
C LYS A 139 -16.17 -0.31 -7.24
N ASN A 140 -15.25 -0.04 -8.17
CA ASN A 140 -15.51 -0.12 -9.60
C ASN A 140 -15.73 -1.57 -10.05
N MET A 141 -14.96 -2.53 -9.54
CA MET A 141 -15.20 -3.96 -9.80
C MET A 141 -16.57 -4.39 -9.28
N SER A 142 -17.04 -3.79 -8.20
CA SER A 142 -18.37 -4.05 -7.65
C SER A 142 -19.48 -3.40 -8.48
N GLU A 143 -19.28 -2.18 -8.96
CA GLU A 143 -20.24 -1.48 -9.81
C GLU A 143 -20.35 -2.13 -11.20
N ASP A 144 -19.23 -2.60 -11.77
CA ASP A 144 -19.20 -3.30 -13.06
C ASP A 144 -19.82 -4.71 -12.98
N LEU A 145 -19.75 -5.39 -11.83
CA LEU A 145 -20.45 -6.66 -11.61
C LEU A 145 -21.96 -6.49 -11.47
N LEU A 146 -22.43 -5.30 -11.11
CA LEU A 146 -23.78 -5.06 -10.63
C LEU A 146 -24.63 -4.17 -11.53
N THR A 147 -24.27 -3.95 -12.77
CA THR A 147 -25.22 -3.40 -13.76
C THR A 147 -26.47 -4.28 -13.95
N ALA A 148 -26.51 -5.47 -13.35
CA ALA A 148 -27.74 -6.25 -13.17
C ALA A 148 -28.48 -5.74 -11.92
N LYS A 149 -29.40 -4.83 -12.13
CA LYS A 149 -30.22 -4.10 -11.14
C LYS A 149 -30.99 -4.94 -10.10
N ASN A 150 -30.91 -6.26 -10.09
CA ASN A 150 -31.74 -7.16 -9.28
C ASN A 150 -30.99 -8.39 -8.72
N SER A 151 -29.67 -8.31 -8.47
CA SER A 151 -28.96 -9.46 -7.92
C SER A 151 -29.00 -9.47 -6.38
N TRP A 152 -29.49 -10.58 -5.82
CA TRP A 152 -29.44 -10.94 -4.39
C TRP A 152 -28.01 -10.94 -3.81
N PHE A 153 -27.02 -11.03 -4.68
CA PHE A 153 -25.61 -10.95 -4.37
C PHE A 153 -25.08 -9.55 -4.67
N SER A 154 -25.33 -8.62 -3.75
CA SER A 154 -24.61 -7.35 -3.75
C SER A 154 -23.12 -7.65 -3.59
N SER A 155 -22.27 -7.18 -4.50
CA SER A 155 -20.82 -7.32 -4.41
C SER A 155 -20.27 -6.76 -3.10
N SER A 156 -20.92 -5.74 -2.54
CA SER A 156 -20.58 -5.17 -1.23
C SER A 156 -20.61 -6.22 -0.12
N ILE A 157 -21.54 -7.18 -0.14
CA ILE A 157 -21.63 -8.25 0.86
C ILE A 157 -20.56 -9.31 0.62
N LEU A 158 -20.30 -9.66 -0.63
CA LEU A 158 -19.33 -10.70 -0.98
C LEU A 158 -17.89 -10.29 -0.64
N TYR A 159 -17.56 -8.98 -0.80
CA TYR A 159 -16.23 -8.45 -0.49
C TYR A 159 -16.10 -7.87 0.93
N ILE A 160 -17.15 -7.93 1.75
CA ILE A 160 -17.19 -7.27 3.06
C ILE A 160 -16.03 -7.70 3.97
N PHE A 161 -15.72 -8.99 4.02
CA PHE A 161 -14.61 -9.49 4.84
C PHE A 161 -13.26 -9.01 4.32
N HIS A 162 -13.06 -9.06 3.02
CA HIS A 162 -11.81 -8.63 2.40
C HIS A 162 -11.58 -7.13 2.59
N SER A 163 -12.56 -6.31 2.25
CA SER A 163 -12.49 -4.84 2.40
C SER A 163 -12.40 -4.41 3.87
N MET A 164 -13.05 -5.14 4.78
CA MET A 164 -12.99 -4.85 6.21
C MET A 164 -11.57 -5.03 6.76
N PHE A 165 -10.93 -6.15 6.46
CA PHE A 165 -9.55 -6.40 6.93
C PHE A 165 -8.53 -5.46 6.28
N GLU A 166 -8.70 -5.15 5.00
CA GLU A 166 -7.84 -4.21 4.29
C GLU A 166 -7.99 -2.79 4.86
N SER A 167 -9.23 -2.33 5.01
CA SER A 167 -9.50 -1.01 5.62
C SER A 167 -8.98 -0.96 7.06
N TYR A 168 -9.17 -2.02 7.85
CA TYR A 168 -8.62 -2.10 9.20
C TYR A 168 -7.11 -1.89 9.20
N GLY A 169 -6.37 -2.61 8.34
CA GLY A 169 -4.92 -2.48 8.23
C GLY A 169 -4.47 -1.08 7.81
N GLN A 170 -5.21 -0.43 6.91
CA GLN A 170 -4.94 0.95 6.48
C GLN A 170 -5.23 1.97 7.57
N TYR A 171 -6.33 1.81 8.34
CA TYR A 171 -6.61 2.66 9.50
C TYR A 171 -5.53 2.55 10.58
N VAL A 172 -5.08 1.32 10.89
CA VAL A 172 -3.97 1.10 11.83
C VAL A 172 -2.70 1.81 11.34
N LEU A 173 -2.40 1.68 10.05
CA LEU A 173 -1.22 2.30 9.46
C LEU A 173 -1.28 3.84 9.54
N LEU A 174 -2.42 4.44 9.17
CA LEU A 174 -2.63 5.89 9.27
C LEU A 174 -2.45 6.38 10.72
N ALA A 175 -3.14 5.75 11.68
CA ALA A 175 -3.04 6.12 13.09
C ALA A 175 -1.62 5.98 13.62
N ALA A 176 -0.91 4.89 13.28
CA ALA A 176 0.46 4.65 13.71
C ALA A 176 1.42 5.71 13.17
N MET A 177 1.33 6.06 11.88
CA MET A 177 2.15 7.11 11.26
C MET A 177 1.87 8.50 11.86
N MET A 178 0.61 8.83 12.11
CA MET A 178 0.25 10.10 12.78
C MET A 178 0.75 10.14 14.23
N ARG A 179 0.73 9.01 14.95
CA ARG A 179 1.27 8.92 16.31
C ARG A 179 2.79 9.03 16.36
N LYS A 180 3.49 8.60 15.32
CA LYS A 180 4.96 8.74 15.22
C LYS A 180 5.41 10.18 15.06
N GLN A 181 4.62 11.00 14.36
CA GLN A 181 4.91 12.43 14.21
C GLN A 181 4.64 13.15 15.52
N GLN A 182 5.67 13.75 16.08
CA GLN A 182 5.63 14.46 17.35
C GLN A 182 5.69 15.97 17.11
N VAL A 183 4.91 16.72 17.87
CA VAL A 183 4.83 18.17 17.83
C VAL A 183 5.02 18.71 19.25
N GLN A 184 5.88 19.71 19.40
CA GLN A 184 6.04 20.43 20.66
C GLN A 184 4.85 21.35 20.87
N VAL A 185 4.14 21.21 21.99
CA VAL A 185 3.02 22.03 22.40
C VAL A 185 3.31 22.59 23.81
N GLY A 186 3.87 23.80 23.87
CA GLY A 186 4.41 24.34 25.11
C GLY A 186 5.54 23.42 25.65
N ASP A 187 5.41 22.97 26.89
CA ASP A 187 6.37 22.07 27.54
C ASP A 187 6.13 20.58 27.27
N GLN A 188 5.07 20.24 26.53
CA GLN A 188 4.69 18.86 26.26
C GLN A 188 4.94 18.49 24.81
N VAL A 189 5.36 17.24 24.60
CA VAL A 189 5.45 16.63 23.27
C VAL A 189 4.19 15.79 23.05
N LYS A 190 3.40 16.14 22.05
CA LYS A 190 2.16 15.42 21.66
C LYS A 190 2.33 14.81 20.29
N SER A 191 1.64 13.69 20.06
CA SER A 191 1.59 13.11 18.73
C SER A 191 0.66 13.93 17.83
N MET A 192 0.94 13.92 16.52
CA MET A 192 0.08 14.60 15.55
C MET A 192 -1.36 14.10 15.61
N TYR A 193 -1.56 12.81 15.90
CA TYR A 193 -2.90 12.23 16.11
C TYR A 193 -3.68 12.90 17.25
N GLU A 194 -3.02 13.24 18.36
CA GLU A 194 -3.66 13.87 19.52
C GLU A 194 -4.08 15.32 19.27
N LEU A 195 -3.47 15.97 18.29
CA LEU A 195 -3.75 17.38 17.96
C LEU A 195 -4.96 17.58 17.04
N TYR A 196 -5.65 16.51 16.67
CA TYR A 196 -6.93 16.59 15.98
C TYR A 196 -8.08 16.31 16.93
N ASN A 197 -9.22 16.99 16.73
CA ASN A 197 -10.46 16.75 17.47
C ASN A 197 -11.27 15.59 16.88
N GLU A 198 -12.43 15.28 17.46
CA GLU A 198 -13.32 14.21 17.00
C GLU A 198 -13.87 14.46 15.58
N ASN A 199 -13.97 15.71 15.15
CA ASN A 199 -14.41 16.06 13.79
C ASN A 199 -13.28 15.92 12.75
N GLY A 200 -12.05 15.60 13.17
CA GLY A 200 -10.88 15.52 12.29
C GLY A 200 -10.27 16.90 11.95
N GLU A 201 -10.53 17.93 12.76
CA GLU A 201 -9.96 19.27 12.59
C GLU A 201 -8.72 19.44 13.46
N TYR A 202 -7.70 20.10 12.92
CA TYR A 202 -6.46 20.38 13.65
C TYR A 202 -6.64 21.46 14.70
N THR A 203 -6.27 21.16 15.93
CA THR A 203 -6.37 22.07 17.10
C THR A 203 -5.01 22.44 17.70
N GLY A 204 -3.93 21.98 17.06
CA GLY A 204 -2.56 22.19 17.53
C GLY A 204 -2.00 23.57 17.13
N PRO A 205 -0.79 23.88 17.60
CA PRO A 205 -0.08 25.11 17.24
C PRO A 205 0.46 25.06 15.81
N VAL A 206 0.88 26.22 15.30
CA VAL A 206 1.73 26.28 14.10
C VAL A 206 3.02 25.52 14.35
N ARG A 207 3.35 24.57 13.49
CA ARG A 207 4.57 23.72 13.60
C ARG A 207 5.81 24.39 13.05
N GLY A 208 5.62 25.37 12.14
CA GLY A 208 6.70 26.08 11.48
C GLY A 208 6.23 26.67 10.15
N VAL A 209 7.16 27.10 9.34
CA VAL A 209 6.94 27.65 8.00
C VAL A 209 7.63 26.78 6.97
N ILE A 210 6.91 26.42 5.93
CA ILE A 210 7.45 25.69 4.77
C ILE A 210 7.67 26.64 3.60
N GLN A 211 8.61 26.31 2.73
CA GLN A 211 8.82 26.98 1.45
C GLN A 211 8.56 26.00 0.31
N ASP A 212 7.73 26.41 -0.65
CA ASP A 212 7.52 25.63 -1.87
C ASP A 212 8.69 25.78 -2.86
N LYS A 213 8.66 25.01 -3.96
CA LYS A 213 9.69 25.07 -5.01
C LYS A 213 9.73 26.44 -5.74
N LEU A 214 8.70 27.25 -5.58
CA LEU A 214 8.59 28.60 -6.18
C LEU A 214 9.05 29.70 -5.22
N GLY A 215 9.43 29.36 -3.99
CA GLY A 215 9.89 30.30 -2.98
C GLY A 215 8.76 30.91 -2.13
N ASN A 216 7.50 30.51 -2.31
CA ASN A 216 6.40 30.96 -1.47
C ASN A 216 6.48 30.29 -0.11
N THR A 217 6.21 31.06 0.94
CA THR A 217 6.20 30.60 2.32
C THR A 217 4.79 30.38 2.82
N THR A 218 4.54 29.29 3.53
CA THR A 218 3.23 28.95 4.10
C THR A 218 3.42 28.39 5.51
N GLU A 219 2.54 28.75 6.43
CA GLU A 219 2.53 28.19 7.78
C GLU A 219 2.13 26.72 7.78
N LEU A 220 2.94 25.88 8.40
CA LEU A 220 2.65 24.46 8.58
C LEU A 220 1.82 24.27 9.86
N LYS A 221 0.49 24.28 9.72
CA LYS A 221 -0.44 24.16 10.85
C LYS A 221 -0.89 22.74 11.10
N GLU A 222 -1.15 21.98 10.03
CA GLU A 222 -1.69 20.62 10.06
C GLU A 222 -0.81 19.69 9.22
N LEU A 223 -1.24 18.44 9.01
CA LEU A 223 -0.56 17.57 8.03
C LEU A 223 -0.65 18.19 6.65
N ASP A 224 0.52 18.48 6.09
CA ASP A 224 0.62 19.01 4.73
C ASP A 224 0.35 17.92 3.68
N ALA A 225 0.04 18.36 2.45
CA ALA A 225 -0.23 17.47 1.32
C ALA A 225 0.90 16.48 1.05
N MET A 226 2.16 16.90 1.20
CA MET A 226 3.33 16.01 1.02
C MET A 226 3.42 14.95 2.11
N GLU A 227 3.14 15.29 3.37
CA GLU A 227 3.11 14.34 4.47
C GLU A 227 1.98 13.31 4.28
N ILE A 228 0.80 13.74 3.84
CA ILE A 228 -0.32 12.86 3.50
C ILE A 228 0.06 11.92 2.35
N GLN A 229 0.67 12.45 1.29
CA GLN A 229 1.14 11.62 0.17
C GLN A 229 2.24 10.63 0.60
N ARG A 230 3.15 11.03 1.51
CA ARG A 230 4.12 10.12 2.09
C ARG A 230 3.44 8.96 2.81
N MET A 231 2.44 9.23 3.65
CA MET A 231 1.69 8.19 4.36
C MET A 231 1.00 7.23 3.38
N LYS A 232 0.36 7.76 2.33
CA LYS A 232 -0.25 6.95 1.26
C LYS A 232 0.80 6.10 0.55
N ARG A 233 1.96 6.67 0.23
CA ARG A 233 3.05 5.96 -0.43
C ARG A 233 3.62 4.82 0.41
N VAL A 234 3.72 5.01 1.72
CA VAL A 234 4.10 3.93 2.65
C VAL A 234 3.05 2.81 2.65
N SER A 235 1.76 3.17 2.68
CA SER A 235 0.66 2.20 2.59
C SER A 235 0.71 1.40 1.28
N GLU A 236 0.90 2.06 0.14
CA GLU A 236 1.05 1.42 -1.17
C GLU A 236 2.25 0.47 -1.23
N LYS A 237 3.37 0.83 -0.60
CA LYS A 237 4.55 -0.04 -0.54
C LYS A 237 4.32 -1.30 0.30
N LEU A 238 3.50 -1.22 1.34
CA LEU A 238 3.22 -2.34 2.24
C LEU A 238 2.12 -3.25 1.72
N HIS A 239 1.04 -2.67 1.17
CA HIS A 239 -0.15 -3.39 0.77
C HIS A 239 -0.29 -3.58 -0.76
N GLY A 240 0.58 -2.93 -1.53
CA GLY A 240 0.49 -2.85 -2.98
C GLY A 240 -0.34 -1.65 -3.43
N SER A 241 -0.09 -1.20 -4.66
CA SER A 241 -0.85 -0.12 -5.29
C SER A 241 -1.94 -0.70 -6.19
N TYR A 242 -3.16 -0.18 -6.01
CA TYR A 242 -4.30 -0.47 -6.88
C TYR A 242 -4.62 0.69 -7.82
N ARG A 243 -3.75 1.70 -7.88
CA ARG A 243 -3.96 2.91 -8.69
C ARG A 243 -3.91 2.60 -10.19
N LYS A 244 -4.80 3.25 -10.94
CA LYS A 244 -4.89 3.06 -12.40
C LYS A 244 -3.65 3.55 -13.14
N ASP A 245 -3.01 4.60 -12.64
CA ASP A 245 -1.80 5.20 -13.20
C ASP A 245 -0.52 4.35 -13.02
N GLU A 246 -0.53 3.43 -12.05
CA GLU A 246 0.57 2.48 -11.82
C GLU A 246 0.40 1.13 -12.54
N ARG A 247 -0.65 0.97 -13.32
CA ARG A 247 -0.89 -0.25 -14.09
C ARG A 247 0.22 -0.47 -15.11
N VAL A 248 0.67 -1.71 -15.19
CA VAL A 248 1.64 -2.11 -16.22
C VAL A 248 0.97 -2.03 -17.58
N MET A 249 1.70 -1.58 -18.61
CA MET A 249 1.20 -1.55 -20.00
C MET A 249 0.55 -2.88 -20.43
N ALA A 250 1.02 -4.00 -19.91
CA ALA A 250 0.42 -5.32 -20.14
C ALA A 250 -1.03 -5.42 -19.66
N GLU A 251 -1.42 -4.68 -18.62
CA GLU A 251 -2.79 -4.66 -18.09
C GLU A 251 -3.76 -3.81 -18.94
N LEU A 252 -3.23 -3.04 -19.89
CA LEU A 252 -4.06 -2.24 -20.80
C LEU A 252 -4.77 -3.10 -21.86
N ASN A 253 -4.29 -4.32 -22.10
CA ASN A 253 -4.93 -5.26 -23.00
C ASN A 253 -5.69 -6.36 -22.24
N VAL A 254 -6.68 -6.97 -22.89
CA VAL A 254 -7.57 -7.97 -22.31
C VAL A 254 -6.81 -9.18 -21.75
N VAL A 255 -5.81 -9.68 -22.47
CA VAL A 255 -5.00 -10.84 -22.06
C VAL A 255 -4.20 -10.51 -20.82
N GLY A 256 -3.57 -9.34 -20.80
CA GLY A 256 -2.84 -8.85 -19.63
C GLY A 256 -3.76 -8.65 -18.43
N GLN A 257 -4.97 -8.12 -18.62
CA GLN A 257 -5.95 -7.98 -17.53
C GLN A 257 -6.30 -9.33 -16.89
N VAL A 258 -6.48 -10.39 -17.68
CA VAL A 258 -6.75 -11.72 -17.16
C VAL A 258 -5.52 -12.32 -16.44
N LEU A 259 -4.33 -12.19 -17.03
CA LEU A 259 -3.09 -12.71 -16.45
C LEU A 259 -2.72 -12.02 -15.13
N PHE A 260 -2.92 -10.70 -15.04
CA PHE A 260 -2.57 -9.93 -13.84
C PHE A 260 -3.73 -9.74 -12.87
N GLN A 261 -4.90 -10.28 -13.14
CA GLN A 261 -6.10 -10.12 -12.32
C GLN A 261 -5.86 -10.33 -10.82
N PHE A 262 -5.13 -11.41 -10.47
CA PHE A 262 -4.80 -11.74 -9.08
C PHE A 262 -3.36 -11.41 -8.68
N LYS A 263 -2.60 -10.83 -9.60
CA LYS A 263 -1.16 -10.60 -9.44
C LYS A 263 -0.78 -9.15 -9.67
N LYS A 264 -1.73 -8.22 -9.49
CA LYS A 264 -1.50 -6.76 -9.62
C LYS A 264 -0.36 -6.25 -8.73
N TYR A 265 -0.12 -6.92 -7.59
CA TYR A 265 0.99 -6.62 -6.69
C TYR A 265 2.36 -7.01 -7.25
N LEU A 266 2.44 -7.93 -8.22
CA LEU A 266 3.72 -8.42 -8.74
C LEU A 266 4.57 -7.32 -9.40
N PRO A 267 4.03 -6.46 -10.27
CA PRO A 267 4.82 -5.38 -10.85
C PRO A 267 5.39 -4.44 -9.80
N GLY A 268 4.58 -4.06 -8.82
CA GLY A 268 5.00 -3.26 -7.68
C GLY A 268 6.07 -3.98 -6.84
N LEU A 269 5.87 -5.26 -6.58
CA LEU A 269 6.83 -6.09 -5.86
C LEU A 269 8.16 -6.21 -6.60
N ILE A 270 8.14 -6.46 -7.92
CA ILE A 270 9.36 -6.50 -8.73
C ILE A 270 10.05 -5.13 -8.71
N LYS A 271 9.31 -4.04 -8.95
CA LYS A 271 9.82 -2.68 -8.90
C LYS A 271 10.48 -2.37 -7.55
N ASN A 272 9.78 -2.66 -6.44
CA ASN A 272 10.26 -2.38 -5.09
C ASN A 272 11.47 -3.24 -4.68
N ASN A 273 11.66 -4.41 -5.28
CA ASN A 273 12.78 -5.28 -4.94
C ASN A 273 14.00 -5.13 -5.86
N TRP A 274 13.80 -4.85 -7.15
CA TRP A 274 14.88 -4.89 -8.16
C TRP A 274 15.27 -3.55 -8.74
N ARG A 275 14.49 -2.49 -8.50
CA ARG A 275 14.79 -1.15 -9.03
C ARG A 275 16.13 -0.63 -8.47
N GLY A 276 16.88 0.09 -9.33
CA GLY A 276 18.06 0.82 -8.92
C GLY A 276 17.76 1.93 -7.93
N THR A 277 18.77 2.60 -7.46
CA THR A 277 18.63 3.79 -6.61
C THR A 277 17.91 4.90 -7.39
N TYR A 278 16.89 5.48 -6.79
CA TYR A 278 16.12 6.60 -7.32
C TYR A 278 15.63 7.48 -6.19
N GLU A 279 15.35 8.72 -6.50
CA GLU A 279 14.68 9.64 -5.59
C GLU A 279 13.17 9.46 -5.69
N ASP A 280 12.52 9.25 -4.55
CA ASP A 280 11.06 9.13 -4.49
C ASP A 280 10.51 10.44 -3.92
N MET A 281 9.86 11.22 -4.77
CA MET A 281 9.33 12.53 -4.45
C MET A 281 8.36 12.51 -3.25
N TYR A 282 7.60 11.42 -3.10
CA TYR A 282 6.62 11.28 -2.03
C TYR A 282 7.20 10.66 -0.75
N LEU A 283 8.38 10.02 -0.83
CA LEU A 283 9.09 9.54 0.34
C LEU A 283 10.14 10.57 0.73
N GLY A 284 9.75 11.47 1.59
CA GLY A 284 10.61 12.54 2.08
C GLY A 284 10.27 12.90 3.51
N LYS A 285 10.93 13.91 3.98
CA LYS A 285 10.69 14.54 5.28
C LYS A 285 10.90 16.04 5.17
N TYR A 286 10.23 16.79 6.03
CA TYR A 286 10.58 18.18 6.20
C TYR A 286 11.89 18.33 6.99
N VAL A 287 12.84 19.02 6.42
CA VAL A 287 14.14 19.33 7.01
C VAL A 287 14.23 20.83 7.22
N LEU A 288 14.75 21.22 8.38
CA LEU A 288 14.96 22.62 8.70
C LEU A 288 16.00 23.22 7.74
N LYS A 289 15.65 24.30 7.07
CA LYS A 289 16.55 25.01 6.16
C LYS A 289 17.59 25.76 6.97
N VAL A 290 18.84 25.53 6.66
CA VAL A 290 19.99 26.17 7.33
C VAL A 290 20.77 27.04 6.34
N ASP A 291 21.40 28.09 6.83
CA ASP A 291 22.33 28.89 6.05
C ASP A 291 23.72 28.18 5.87
N GLU A 292 24.65 28.85 5.20
CA GLU A 292 25.99 28.34 4.97
C GLU A 292 26.79 28.06 6.27
N GLN A 293 26.40 28.66 7.37
CA GLN A 293 26.99 28.49 8.70
C GLN A 293 26.27 27.39 9.51
N GLY A 294 25.23 26.77 8.97
CA GLY A 294 24.43 25.75 9.65
C GLY A 294 23.40 26.32 10.63
N VAL A 295 23.11 27.63 10.56
CA VAL A 295 22.12 28.28 11.41
C VAL A 295 20.75 28.20 10.73
N PRO A 296 19.68 27.82 11.46
CA PRO A 296 18.32 27.76 10.90
C PRO A 296 17.86 29.10 10.34
N ILE A 297 17.36 29.09 9.11
CA ILE A 297 16.76 30.26 8.51
C ILE A 297 15.37 30.45 9.12
N ARG A 298 15.13 31.61 9.74
CA ARG A 298 13.89 31.93 10.46
C ARG A 298 13.24 33.18 9.87
N PRO A 299 12.33 33.06 8.92
CA PRO A 299 11.55 34.21 8.48
C PRO A 299 10.57 34.60 9.60
N ASP A 300 10.56 35.87 9.97
CA ASP A 300 9.65 36.44 10.97
C ASP A 300 9.59 35.67 12.32
N GLY A 301 10.70 35.08 12.73
CA GLY A 301 10.82 34.32 13.98
C GLY A 301 10.32 32.88 13.93
N MET A 302 9.81 32.44 12.78
CA MET A 302 9.37 31.06 12.55
C MET A 302 10.44 30.25 11.82
N ASP A 303 10.51 28.93 12.12
CA ASP A 303 11.43 28.03 11.45
C ASP A 303 10.97 27.78 10.01
N MET A 304 11.91 27.75 9.07
CA MET A 304 11.64 27.44 7.67
C MET A 304 12.06 26.00 7.36
N TYR A 305 11.12 25.22 6.80
CA TYR A 305 11.34 23.86 6.38
C TYR A 305 11.26 23.73 4.86
N GLU A 306 12.04 22.79 4.33
CA GLU A 306 11.93 22.35 2.94
C GLU A 306 11.73 20.82 2.89
N TRP A 307 11.05 20.36 1.82
CA TRP A 307 10.85 18.94 1.60
C TRP A 307 12.08 18.32 0.97
N GLU A 308 12.73 17.41 1.70
CA GLU A 308 13.87 16.63 1.22
C GLU A 308 13.38 15.26 0.75
N GLU A 309 13.57 14.98 -0.57
CA GLU A 309 13.23 13.70 -1.17
C GLU A 309 14.18 12.60 -0.69
N MET A 310 13.67 11.38 -0.50
CA MET A 310 14.50 10.26 -0.05
C MET A 310 14.98 9.41 -1.21
N GLN A 311 16.27 9.03 -1.14
CA GLN A 311 16.80 8.01 -2.02
C GLN A 311 16.35 6.63 -1.60
N VAL A 312 15.75 5.90 -2.54
CA VAL A 312 15.24 4.55 -2.36
C VAL A 312 15.95 3.60 -3.31
N THR A 313 16.31 2.44 -2.81
CA THR A 313 16.92 1.36 -3.60
C THR A 313 16.10 0.09 -3.44
N GLY A 314 15.94 -0.67 -4.51
CA GLY A 314 15.23 -1.96 -4.45
C GLY A 314 15.88 -2.91 -3.45
N ARG A 315 15.05 -3.59 -2.64
CA ARG A 315 15.51 -4.39 -1.48
C ARG A 315 16.55 -5.46 -1.82
N VAL A 316 16.29 -6.25 -2.88
CA VAL A 316 17.22 -7.30 -3.31
C VAL A 316 18.52 -6.69 -3.83
N ARG A 317 18.42 -5.62 -4.61
CA ARG A 317 19.60 -4.93 -5.13
C ARG A 317 20.43 -4.31 -4.01
N LEU A 318 19.77 -3.70 -3.02
CA LEU A 318 20.40 -3.14 -1.84
C LEU A 318 21.13 -4.23 -1.04
N LEU A 319 20.46 -5.38 -0.78
CA LEU A 319 21.05 -6.51 -0.08
C LEU A 319 22.26 -7.07 -0.80
N LEU A 320 22.11 -7.38 -2.11
CA LEU A 320 23.22 -7.92 -2.90
C LEU A 320 24.39 -6.93 -2.97
N GLY A 321 24.10 -5.65 -3.17
CA GLY A 321 25.12 -4.60 -3.19
C GLY A 321 25.85 -4.47 -1.84
N PHE A 322 25.11 -4.48 -0.74
CA PHE A 322 25.68 -4.46 0.61
C PHE A 322 26.55 -5.69 0.90
N LEU A 323 26.07 -6.90 0.56
CA LEU A 323 26.86 -8.12 0.73
C LEU A 323 28.12 -8.11 -0.15
N THR A 324 28.01 -7.63 -1.38
CA THR A 324 29.16 -7.50 -2.29
C THR A 324 30.18 -6.48 -1.76
N ALA A 325 29.73 -5.31 -1.31
CA ALA A 325 30.59 -4.29 -0.74
C ALA A 325 31.31 -4.80 0.54
N THR A 326 30.58 -5.52 1.38
CA THR A 326 31.13 -6.16 2.58
C THR A 326 32.14 -7.24 2.22
N ALA A 327 31.83 -8.14 1.27
CA ALA A 327 32.76 -9.18 0.82
C ALA A 327 34.02 -8.58 0.19
N GLN A 328 33.90 -7.57 -0.65
CA GLN A 328 35.02 -6.87 -1.25
C GLN A 328 35.97 -6.25 -0.22
N ARG A 329 35.43 -5.75 0.89
CA ARG A 329 36.23 -5.21 1.99
C ARG A 329 37.15 -6.27 2.63
N PHE A 330 36.68 -7.53 2.72
CA PHE A 330 37.47 -8.63 3.30
C PHE A 330 38.43 -9.28 2.30
N ILE A 331 38.02 -9.36 1.01
CA ILE A 331 38.78 -10.10 -0.01
C ILE A 331 39.79 -9.19 -0.74
N SER A 332 39.40 -7.93 -1.00
CA SER A 332 40.22 -7.01 -1.79
C SER A 332 40.11 -5.57 -1.26
N PRO A 333 40.69 -5.27 -0.11
CA PRO A 333 40.55 -3.97 0.56
C PRO A 333 41.07 -2.79 -0.31
N ASP A 334 42.03 -3.03 -1.20
CA ASP A 334 42.67 -2.01 -2.05
C ASP A 334 42.08 -1.91 -3.46
N SER A 335 40.96 -2.56 -3.72
CA SER A 335 40.33 -2.56 -5.06
C SER A 335 39.83 -1.17 -5.44
N LYS A 336 40.22 -0.68 -6.63
CA LYS A 336 39.70 0.57 -7.23
C LYS A 336 38.21 0.51 -7.61
N TYR A 337 37.64 -0.67 -7.71
CA TYR A 337 36.22 -0.92 -8.08
C TYR A 337 35.36 -1.22 -6.86
N ARG A 338 35.76 -0.77 -5.70
CA ARG A 338 35.05 -0.99 -4.45
C ARG A 338 33.72 -0.24 -4.43
N MET A 339 32.66 -0.93 -4.03
CA MET A 339 31.30 -0.35 -3.91
C MET A 339 31.11 0.37 -2.55
N ASP A 340 31.99 1.34 -2.25
CA ASP A 340 31.99 2.06 -0.97
C ASP A 340 30.64 2.71 -0.65
N GLN A 341 29.88 3.12 -1.67
CA GLN A 341 28.56 3.74 -1.50
C GLN A 341 27.53 2.81 -0.84
N LEU A 342 27.73 1.49 -0.92
CA LEU A 342 26.82 0.49 -0.35
C LEU A 342 27.37 -0.10 0.97
N GLU A 343 28.44 0.42 1.51
CA GLU A 343 28.88 0.11 2.89
C GLU A 343 27.92 0.73 3.90
N TRP A 344 27.70 0.04 5.02
CA TRP A 344 26.77 0.48 6.08
C TRP A 344 26.90 1.95 6.47
N LYS A 345 28.15 2.45 6.63
CA LYS A 345 28.43 3.84 7.04
C LYS A 345 27.96 4.88 6.02
N ASN A 346 27.92 4.51 4.73
CA ASN A 346 27.61 5.40 3.61
C ASN A 346 26.13 5.29 3.17
N LEU A 347 25.39 4.30 3.70
CA LEU A 347 23.97 4.15 3.41
C LEU A 347 23.16 5.26 4.08
N SER A 348 22.12 5.72 3.37
CA SER A 348 21.12 6.61 3.97
C SER A 348 20.34 5.91 5.08
N GLU A 349 19.71 6.66 5.97
CA GLU A 349 18.88 6.11 7.05
C GLU A 349 17.80 5.18 6.51
N GLN A 350 17.16 5.57 5.41
CA GLN A 350 16.14 4.75 4.73
C GLN A 350 16.71 3.42 4.20
N GLN A 351 17.89 3.46 3.58
CA GLN A 351 18.55 2.24 3.08
C GLN A 351 18.95 1.31 4.22
N LYS A 352 19.46 1.84 5.32
CA LYS A 352 19.76 1.07 6.55
C LYS A 352 18.51 0.40 7.09
N GLN A 353 17.42 1.14 7.17
CA GLN A 353 16.13 0.64 7.62
C GLN A 353 15.60 -0.46 6.70
N GLU A 354 15.67 -0.29 5.38
CA GLU A 354 15.26 -1.33 4.42
C GLU A 354 16.14 -2.60 4.52
N LEU A 355 17.45 -2.47 4.77
CA LEU A 355 18.32 -3.62 5.03
C LEU A 355 17.91 -4.37 6.30
N VAL A 356 17.65 -3.67 7.39
CA VAL A 356 17.17 -4.29 8.63
C VAL A 356 15.85 -5.01 8.40
N ASN A 357 14.94 -4.40 7.64
CA ASN A 357 13.68 -5.04 7.23
C ASN A 357 13.91 -6.35 6.47
N VAL A 358 14.84 -6.35 5.52
CA VAL A 358 15.17 -7.55 4.73
C VAL A 358 15.75 -8.64 5.63
N PHE A 359 16.74 -8.32 6.48
CA PHE A 359 17.33 -9.28 7.39
C PHE A 359 16.32 -9.88 8.38
N GLN A 360 15.44 -9.02 8.93
CA GLN A 360 14.39 -9.48 9.83
C GLN A 360 13.39 -10.40 9.11
N THR A 361 13.02 -10.08 7.87
CA THR A 361 12.14 -10.93 7.07
C THR A 361 12.78 -12.31 6.83
N PHE A 362 14.06 -12.35 6.49
CA PHE A 362 14.77 -13.63 6.35
C PHE A 362 14.87 -14.39 7.66
N ALA A 363 15.17 -13.71 8.77
CA ALA A 363 15.21 -14.35 10.09
C ALA A 363 13.83 -14.94 10.47
N PHE A 364 12.76 -14.20 10.23
CA PHE A 364 11.40 -14.66 10.46
C PHE A 364 11.05 -15.87 9.58
N MET A 365 11.39 -15.82 8.29
CA MET A 365 11.20 -16.96 7.38
C MET A 365 11.99 -18.19 7.83
N ALA A 366 13.24 -18.02 8.29
CA ALA A 366 14.06 -19.10 8.80
C ALA A 366 13.44 -19.74 10.05
N VAL A 367 12.97 -18.92 11.00
CA VAL A 367 12.24 -19.40 12.19
C VAL A 367 10.96 -20.13 11.79
N ALA A 368 10.17 -19.59 10.87
CA ALA A 368 8.96 -20.25 10.37
C ALA A 368 9.29 -21.60 9.72
N LEU A 369 10.32 -21.67 8.87
CA LEU A 369 10.76 -22.90 8.24
C LEU A 369 11.22 -23.95 9.28
N LEU A 370 11.96 -23.52 10.31
CA LEU A 370 12.37 -24.40 11.40
C LEU A 370 11.16 -24.93 12.19
N PHE A 371 10.20 -24.04 12.46
CA PHE A 371 8.95 -24.43 13.11
C PHE A 371 8.19 -25.47 12.30
N PHE A 372 7.95 -25.19 11.00
CA PHE A 372 7.27 -26.16 10.11
C PHE A 372 8.07 -27.43 9.85
N ALA A 373 9.40 -27.38 9.88
CA ALA A 373 10.23 -28.57 9.75
C ALA A 373 10.06 -29.57 10.93
N GLY A 374 9.63 -29.04 12.09
CA GLY A 374 9.35 -29.89 13.28
C GLY A 374 8.01 -30.63 13.22
N PHE A 375 7.11 -30.31 12.29
CA PHE A 375 5.84 -31.01 12.14
C PHE A 375 6.02 -32.34 11.36
N ASP A 376 5.30 -33.38 11.77
CA ASP A 376 5.21 -34.63 11.01
C ASP A 376 4.47 -34.38 9.66
N ASP A 377 4.69 -35.25 8.68
CA ASP A 377 4.14 -35.07 7.32
C ASP A 377 2.60 -35.01 7.31
N LYS A 378 1.93 -35.71 8.22
CA LYS A 378 0.49 -35.63 8.41
C LYS A 378 0.02 -34.27 8.97
N GLU A 379 0.80 -33.70 9.86
CA GLU A 379 0.50 -32.37 10.43
C GLU A 379 0.76 -31.26 9.40
N LYS A 380 1.76 -31.40 8.54
CA LYS A 380 2.02 -30.49 7.42
C LYS A 380 0.85 -30.48 6.44
N GLU A 381 0.29 -31.65 6.11
CA GLU A 381 -0.86 -31.75 5.22
C GLU A 381 -2.10 -31.06 5.79
N THR A 382 -2.32 -31.17 7.11
CA THR A 382 -3.45 -30.52 7.80
C THR A 382 -3.26 -28.99 7.95
N ALA A 383 -2.03 -28.49 8.05
CA ALA A 383 -1.73 -27.08 8.18
C ALA A 383 -1.82 -26.28 6.84
N TRP A 384 -1.84 -26.98 5.70
CA TRP A 384 -1.96 -26.39 4.37
C TRP A 384 -3.39 -26.37 3.81
N TYR A 385 -4.34 -27.04 4.45
CA TYR A 385 -5.77 -27.07 4.14
C TYR A 385 -6.59 -26.27 5.17
#